data_c68f29a46a6980a26e0d0ab175503b09
#
_entry.id   c68f29a46a6980a26e0d0ab175503b09
#
_cell.length_a   1.000
_cell.length_b   1.000
_cell.length_c   1.000
_cell.angle_alpha   90.00
_cell.angle_beta   90.00
_cell.angle_gamma   90.00
#
_symmetry.space_group_name_H-M   'P 1'
#
loop_
_entity.id
_entity.type
_entity.pdbx_description
1 polymer ?
#
loop_
_entity_poly.entity_id
_entity_poly.type
_entity_poly.pdbx_seq_one_letter_code
_entity_poly.pdbx_strand_id
1 'polypeptide(L)'
;MKNILIVSLCLITFSSFAQKEIKIDDAKNHVGDTVKICTKIYGGKLLENAKGTPTFLNAGGHYPNAPLTIVIWADASKEFNNTPEEFYNGKEVCITGKIELYKDKPQIVVTSKSQIVEQIIDKVDDKEPE
;
A
#
# COMPACT_ATOMS: atom_id res chain seq x y z
N MET A 1 -39.09 36.52 31.62
CA MET A 1 -37.68 36.16 31.57
C MET A 1 -37.55 35.04 30.53
N LYS A 2 -37.02 35.35 29.36
CA LYS A 2 -36.84 34.36 28.29
C LYS A 2 -35.43 33.85 28.38
N ASN A 3 -35.26 32.60 28.79
CA ASN A 3 -33.97 31.92 28.73
C ASN A 3 -33.68 31.49 27.31
N ILE A 4 -32.77 32.18 26.64
CA ILE A 4 -32.27 31.78 25.34
C ILE A 4 -31.17 30.74 25.54
N LEU A 5 -31.49 29.49 25.30
CA LEU A 5 -30.51 28.40 25.28
C LEU A 5 -29.79 28.44 23.95
N ILE A 6 -28.59 29.01 23.94
CA ILE A 6 -27.72 28.95 22.75
C ILE A 6 -27.09 27.57 22.74
N VAL A 7 -27.64 26.66 21.93
CA VAL A 7 -27.00 25.39 21.63
C VAL A 7 -25.89 25.69 20.60
N SER A 8 -24.65 25.80 21.09
CA SER A 8 -23.48 25.88 20.25
C SER A 8 -23.27 24.51 19.59
N LEU A 9 -23.67 24.41 18.33
CA LEU A 9 -23.43 23.23 17.51
C LEU A 9 -21.96 23.25 17.08
N CYS A 10 -21.10 22.55 17.85
CA CYS A 10 -19.71 22.28 17.44
C CYS A 10 -19.73 21.38 16.20
N LEU A 11 -19.59 21.97 15.02
CA LEU A 11 -19.29 21.25 13.79
C LEU A 11 -17.86 20.74 13.91
N ILE A 12 -17.71 19.49 14.35
CA ILE A 12 -16.44 18.77 14.28
C ILE A 12 -16.21 18.44 12.81
N THR A 13 -15.48 19.28 12.11
CA THR A 13 -14.98 18.97 10.79
C THR A 13 -13.92 17.88 10.92
N PHE A 14 -14.29 16.63 10.65
CA PHE A 14 -13.32 15.59 10.42
C PHE A 14 -12.59 15.94 9.13
N SER A 15 -11.40 16.52 9.26
CA SER A 15 -10.47 16.61 8.13
C SER A 15 -10.07 15.20 7.77
N SER A 16 -10.79 14.61 6.84
CA SER A 16 -10.37 13.38 6.18
C SER A 16 -9.09 13.71 5.41
N PHE A 17 -7.95 13.35 5.98
CA PHE A 17 -6.70 13.35 5.23
C PHE A 17 -6.80 12.27 4.15
N ALA A 18 -7.33 12.66 2.99
CA ALA A 18 -7.25 11.82 1.80
C ALA A 18 -5.77 11.63 1.49
N GLN A 19 -5.27 10.39 1.60
CA GLN A 19 -3.89 10.06 1.25
C GLN A 19 -3.68 10.34 -0.23
N LYS A 20 -2.61 11.05 -0.53
CA LYS A 20 -2.25 11.40 -1.89
C LYS A 20 -1.90 10.13 -2.67
N GLU A 21 -2.63 9.89 -3.76
CA GLU A 21 -2.29 8.85 -4.71
C GLU A 21 -1.24 9.36 -5.69
N ILE A 22 -0.14 8.61 -5.82
CA ILE A 22 0.95 8.90 -6.75
C ILE A 22 1.21 7.71 -7.66
N LYS A 23 1.86 7.98 -8.79
CA LYS A 23 2.38 6.91 -9.65
C LYS A 23 3.65 6.32 -9.05
N ILE A 24 3.86 5.02 -9.24
CA ILE A 24 5.03 4.33 -8.69
C ILE A 24 6.35 4.94 -9.16
N ASP A 25 6.42 5.45 -10.38
CA ASP A 25 7.63 6.08 -10.92
C ASP A 25 8.01 7.36 -10.17
N ASP A 26 7.07 7.98 -9.47
CA ASP A 26 7.30 9.18 -8.68
C ASP A 26 7.69 8.87 -7.21
N ALA A 27 7.76 7.60 -6.83
CA ALA A 27 8.02 7.21 -5.45
C ALA A 27 9.28 7.86 -4.86
N LYS A 28 10.35 7.92 -5.61
CA LYS A 28 11.62 8.54 -5.18
C LYS A 28 11.52 10.05 -4.91
N ASN A 29 10.50 10.72 -5.45
CA ASN A 29 10.25 12.14 -5.23
C ASN A 29 9.38 12.40 -3.99
N HIS A 30 8.88 11.36 -3.35
CA HIS A 30 7.98 11.42 -2.19
C HIS A 30 8.52 10.72 -0.96
N VAL A 31 9.82 10.63 -0.83
CA VAL A 31 10.48 10.06 0.35
C VAL A 31 10.07 10.82 1.61
N GLY A 32 9.61 10.10 2.61
CA GLY A 32 9.10 10.67 3.85
C GLY A 32 7.59 10.96 3.83
N ASP A 33 6.95 10.91 2.68
CA ASP A 33 5.50 11.12 2.54
C ASP A 33 4.74 9.82 2.68
N THR A 34 3.55 9.89 3.28
CA THR A 34 2.58 8.78 3.28
C THR A 34 1.70 8.92 2.05
N VAL A 35 1.75 7.92 1.20
CA VAL A 35 1.11 7.92 -0.12
C VAL A 35 0.37 6.62 -0.38
N LYS A 36 -0.49 6.65 -1.39
CA LYS A 36 -1.13 5.47 -1.96
C LYS A 36 -0.55 5.24 -3.36
N ILE A 37 -0.07 4.03 -3.62
CA ILE A 37 0.45 3.60 -4.91
C ILE A 37 -0.31 2.36 -5.36
N CYS A 38 -0.92 2.42 -6.54
CA CYS A 38 -1.58 1.29 -7.17
C CYS A 38 -0.70 0.73 -8.28
N THR A 39 -0.39 -0.55 -8.22
CA THR A 39 0.55 -1.20 -9.13
C THR A 39 0.40 -2.70 -9.10
N LYS A 40 1.05 -3.36 -10.05
CA LYS A 40 1.14 -4.82 -10.09
C LYS A 40 2.33 -5.33 -9.27
N ILE A 41 2.16 -6.45 -8.59
CA ILE A 41 3.23 -7.17 -7.89
C ILE A 41 3.84 -8.21 -8.83
N TYR A 42 5.17 -8.21 -8.90
CA TYR A 42 5.99 -9.09 -9.74
C TYR A 42 6.80 -10.06 -8.89
N GLY A 43 6.10 -10.86 -8.08
CA GLY A 43 6.74 -11.80 -7.18
C GLY A 43 7.34 -11.16 -5.94
N GLY A 44 8.08 -11.96 -5.22
CA GLY A 44 8.72 -11.55 -3.98
C GLY A 44 9.57 -12.68 -3.42
N LYS A 45 10.12 -12.44 -2.23
CA LYS A 45 10.96 -13.42 -1.55
C LYS A 45 10.86 -13.27 -0.04
N LEU A 46 10.71 -14.42 0.63
CA LEU A 46 10.90 -14.52 2.08
C LEU A 46 12.39 -14.76 2.38
N LEU A 47 12.99 -13.88 3.17
CA LEU A 47 14.38 -14.01 3.63
C LEU A 47 14.41 -14.71 4.99
N GLU A 48 14.38 -16.03 5.00
CA GLU A 48 14.31 -16.86 6.22
C GLU A 48 15.50 -16.69 7.15
N ASN A 49 16.69 -16.45 6.57
CA ASN A 49 17.95 -16.33 7.32
C ASN A 49 18.34 -14.89 7.66
N ALA A 50 17.55 -13.90 7.25
CA ALA A 50 17.79 -12.51 7.59
C ALA A 50 17.16 -12.14 8.93
N LYS A 51 17.78 -11.20 9.64
CA LYS A 51 17.24 -10.68 10.91
C LYS A 51 15.83 -10.08 10.67
N GLY A 52 14.89 -10.50 11.53
CA GLY A 52 13.49 -10.07 11.42
C GLY A 52 12.69 -10.80 10.35
N THR A 53 13.31 -11.72 9.61
CA THR A 53 12.67 -12.60 8.62
C THR A 53 11.69 -11.86 7.72
N PRO A 54 12.17 -10.86 6.94
CA PRO A 54 11.27 -10.06 6.12
C PRO A 54 10.83 -10.79 4.86
N THR A 55 9.63 -10.51 4.41
CA THR A 55 9.15 -10.79 3.06
C THR A 55 9.25 -9.53 2.22
N PHE A 56 9.87 -9.62 1.06
CA PHE A 56 9.94 -8.55 0.07
C PHE A 56 8.99 -8.84 -1.09
N LEU A 57 8.20 -7.83 -1.48
CA LEU A 57 7.40 -7.86 -2.68
C LEU A 57 7.97 -6.87 -3.70
N ASN A 58 8.07 -7.30 -4.95
CA ASN A 58 8.54 -6.45 -6.04
C ASN A 58 7.35 -5.74 -6.67
N ALA A 59 7.27 -4.43 -6.47
CA ALA A 59 6.18 -3.61 -6.98
C ALA A 59 6.60 -2.85 -8.24
N GLY A 60 5.78 -2.98 -9.30
CA GLY A 60 5.96 -2.26 -10.56
C GLY A 60 6.96 -2.85 -11.53
N GLY A 61 7.66 -3.91 -11.18
CA GLY A 61 8.63 -4.58 -12.01
C GLY A 61 9.28 -5.76 -11.31
N HIS A 62 10.01 -6.59 -12.06
CA HIS A 62 10.73 -7.72 -11.51
C HIS A 62 12.02 -7.29 -10.80
N TYR A 63 12.45 -8.10 -9.82
CA TYR A 63 13.76 -7.97 -9.20
C TYR A 63 14.87 -8.17 -10.26
N PRO A 64 15.95 -7.39 -10.27
CA PRO A 64 16.31 -6.32 -9.33
C PRO A 64 15.84 -4.91 -9.73
N ASN A 65 15.01 -4.79 -10.76
CA ASN A 65 14.63 -3.51 -11.37
C ASN A 65 13.27 -2.96 -10.89
N ALA A 66 12.70 -3.56 -9.83
CA ALA A 66 11.45 -3.07 -9.27
C ALA A 66 11.62 -1.63 -8.74
N PRO A 67 10.77 -0.69 -9.19
CA PRO A 67 10.87 0.71 -8.75
C PRO A 67 10.50 0.92 -7.27
N LEU A 68 9.80 -0.03 -6.67
CA LEU A 68 9.41 0.01 -5.26
C LEU A 68 9.50 -1.40 -4.67
N THR A 69 9.99 -1.48 -3.45
CA THR A 69 9.96 -2.73 -2.66
C THR A 69 8.99 -2.58 -1.51
N ILE A 70 8.13 -3.56 -1.33
CA ILE A 70 7.25 -3.68 -0.17
C ILE A 70 7.91 -4.60 0.84
N VAL A 71 8.08 -4.13 2.06
CA VAL A 71 8.73 -4.88 3.14
C VAL A 71 7.68 -5.28 4.18
N ILE A 72 7.56 -6.57 4.42
CA ILE A 72 6.68 -7.14 5.45
C ILE A 72 7.54 -7.92 6.43
N TRP A 73 7.74 -7.38 7.63
CA TRP A 73 8.48 -8.06 8.68
C TRP A 73 7.67 -9.24 9.24
N ALA A 74 8.35 -10.22 9.83
CA ALA A 74 7.71 -11.44 10.34
C ALA A 74 6.52 -11.17 11.26
N ASP A 75 6.58 -10.16 12.12
CA ASP A 75 5.49 -9.82 13.02
C ASP A 75 4.23 -9.37 12.27
N ALA A 76 4.40 -8.58 11.21
CA ALA A 76 3.29 -8.15 10.36
C ALA A 76 2.77 -9.27 9.47
N SER A 77 3.64 -10.18 9.02
CA SER A 77 3.26 -11.27 8.14
C SER A 77 2.26 -12.24 8.77
N LYS A 78 2.18 -12.27 10.10
CA LYS A 78 1.19 -13.08 10.83
C LYS A 78 -0.26 -12.68 10.56
N GLU A 79 -0.51 -11.45 10.13
CA GLU A 79 -1.85 -10.98 9.74
C GLU A 79 -2.30 -11.52 8.37
N PHE A 80 -1.34 -12.02 7.58
CA PHE A 80 -1.62 -12.59 6.27
C PHE A 80 -1.87 -14.09 6.38
N ASN A 81 -3.00 -14.56 5.88
CA ASN A 81 -3.38 -15.98 5.94
C ASN A 81 -2.58 -16.86 5.00
N ASN A 82 -1.89 -16.26 4.04
CA ASN A 82 -1.06 -16.93 3.03
C ASN A 82 0.35 -16.35 3.06
N THR A 83 1.27 -17.00 2.37
CA THR A 83 2.59 -16.45 2.09
C THR A 83 2.43 -15.22 1.18
N PRO A 84 2.75 -13.99 1.64
CA PRO A 84 2.50 -12.78 0.87
C PRO A 84 3.19 -12.78 -0.50
N GLU A 85 4.40 -13.31 -0.60
CA GLU A 85 5.18 -13.37 -1.83
C GLU A 85 4.53 -14.24 -2.91
N GLU A 86 3.76 -15.25 -2.52
CA GLU A 86 3.00 -16.09 -3.44
C GLU A 86 1.60 -15.53 -3.68
N PHE A 87 0.93 -15.10 -2.62
CA PHE A 87 -0.44 -14.62 -2.68
C PHE A 87 -0.59 -13.38 -3.58
N TYR A 88 0.30 -12.41 -3.46
CA TYR A 88 0.21 -11.17 -4.22
C TYR A 88 0.87 -11.23 -5.59
N ASN A 89 1.62 -12.29 -5.89
CA ASN A 89 2.30 -12.41 -7.18
C ASN A 89 1.32 -12.29 -8.35
N GLY A 90 1.57 -11.34 -9.23
CA GLY A 90 0.75 -11.10 -10.43
C GLY A 90 -0.53 -10.30 -10.18
N LYS A 91 -0.81 -9.92 -8.94
CA LYS A 91 -2.02 -9.15 -8.61
C LYS A 91 -1.80 -7.65 -8.73
N GLU A 92 -2.86 -6.96 -9.14
CA GLU A 92 -2.96 -5.51 -9.06
C GLU A 92 -3.38 -5.14 -7.63
N VAL A 93 -2.61 -4.28 -6.98
CA VAL A 93 -2.87 -3.86 -5.60
C VAL A 93 -2.69 -2.36 -5.44
N CYS A 94 -3.31 -1.80 -4.40
CA CYS A 94 -2.99 -0.47 -3.92
C CYS A 94 -2.32 -0.58 -2.55
N ILE A 95 -1.15 0.04 -2.42
CA ILE A 95 -0.36 0.04 -1.21
C ILE A 95 -0.35 1.43 -0.62
N THR A 96 -0.66 1.53 0.66
CA THR A 96 -0.62 2.78 1.41
C THR A 96 0.47 2.71 2.47
N GLY A 97 1.32 3.70 2.51
CA GLY A 97 2.37 3.79 3.52
C GLY A 97 3.36 4.90 3.27
N LYS A 98 4.28 5.05 4.21
CA LYS A 98 5.36 6.02 4.12
C LYS A 98 6.48 5.47 3.24
N ILE A 99 6.92 6.29 2.29
CA ILE A 99 8.07 5.95 1.47
C ILE A 99 9.36 6.24 2.24
N GLU A 100 10.20 5.23 2.31
CA GLU A 100 11.53 5.28 2.89
C GLU A 100 12.57 4.89 1.85
N LEU A 101 13.81 5.32 2.04
CA LEU A 101 14.93 4.85 1.25
C LEU A 101 15.72 3.78 2.02
N TYR A 102 16.01 2.69 1.35
CA TYR A 102 16.97 1.69 1.80
C TYR A 102 17.98 1.45 0.69
N LYS A 103 19.26 1.75 0.96
CA LYS A 103 20.33 1.72 -0.04
C LYS A 103 19.94 2.44 -1.34
N ASP A 104 19.43 3.67 -1.19
CA ASP A 104 18.97 4.55 -2.26
C ASP A 104 17.78 4.04 -3.09
N LYS A 105 17.10 2.99 -2.63
CA LYS A 105 15.90 2.44 -3.28
C LYS A 105 14.66 2.72 -2.45
N PRO A 106 13.56 3.18 -3.08
CA PRO A 106 12.30 3.38 -2.38
C PRO A 106 11.72 2.08 -1.86
N GLN A 107 11.21 2.14 -0.64
CA GLN A 107 10.45 1.04 -0.04
C GLN A 107 9.29 1.57 0.80
N ILE A 108 8.28 0.74 0.97
CA ILE A 108 7.20 0.92 1.94
C ILE A 108 7.21 -0.27 2.90
N VAL A 109 7.31 0.01 4.19
CA VAL A 109 7.15 -1.01 5.23
C VAL A 109 5.67 -1.17 5.53
N VAL A 110 5.15 -2.38 5.36
CA VAL A 110 3.77 -2.73 5.66
C VAL A 110 3.70 -3.37 7.03
N THR A 111 2.97 -2.74 7.93
CA THR A 111 2.77 -3.20 9.32
C THR A 111 1.39 -3.80 9.55
N SER A 112 0.45 -3.57 8.63
CA SER A 112 -0.91 -4.08 8.69
C SER A 112 -1.38 -4.53 7.31
N LYS A 113 -2.14 -5.62 7.29
CA LYS A 113 -2.74 -6.15 6.05
C LYS A 113 -3.62 -5.14 5.33
N SER A 114 -4.25 -4.22 6.06
CA SER A 114 -5.10 -3.17 5.50
C SER A 114 -4.35 -2.18 4.59
N GLN A 115 -3.02 -2.13 4.67
CA GLN A 115 -2.20 -1.28 3.81
C GLN A 115 -2.07 -1.81 2.38
N ILE A 116 -2.35 -3.10 2.14
CA ILE A 116 -2.35 -3.70 0.81
C ILE A 116 -3.76 -4.12 0.47
N VAL A 117 -4.35 -3.47 -0.52
CA VAL A 117 -5.72 -3.75 -0.99
C VAL A 117 -5.66 -4.22 -2.44
N GLU A 118 -6.24 -5.39 -2.71
CA GLU A 118 -6.35 -5.86 -4.09
C GLU A 118 -7.29 -4.95 -4.89
N GLN A 119 -6.86 -4.60 -6.10
CA GLN A 119 -7.76 -3.98 -7.07
C GLN A 119 -8.56 -5.07 -7.76
N ILE A 120 -9.89 -5.04 -7.57
CA ILE A 120 -10.80 -5.85 -8.36
C ILE A 120 -10.99 -5.09 -9.67
N ILE A 121 -10.26 -5.52 -10.71
CA ILE A 121 -10.55 -5.09 -12.06
C ILE A 121 -11.71 -5.94 -12.52
N ASP A 122 -12.92 -5.39 -12.48
CA ASP A 122 -14.04 -5.97 -13.19
C ASP A 122 -13.62 -6.01 -14.67
N LYS A 123 -13.34 -7.22 -15.16
CA LYS A 123 -13.23 -7.42 -16.60
C LYS A 123 -14.61 -7.08 -17.16
N VAL A 124 -14.73 -5.87 -17.68
CA VAL A 124 -15.83 -5.55 -18.58
C VAL A 124 -15.64 -6.52 -19.74
N ASP A 125 -16.47 -7.56 -19.79
CA ASP A 125 -16.61 -8.38 -20.97
C ASP A 125 -17.01 -7.43 -22.09
N ASP A 126 -16.06 -7.03 -22.91
CA ASP A 126 -16.33 -6.47 -24.22
C ASP A 126 -16.97 -7.57 -25.06
N LYS A 127 -18.23 -7.86 -24.76
CA LYS A 127 -19.09 -8.50 -25.74
C LYS A 127 -19.38 -7.43 -26.78
N GLU A 128 -18.63 -7.47 -27.85
CA GLU A 128 -19.01 -6.81 -29.10
C GLU A 128 -20.48 -7.17 -29.37
N PRO A 129 -21.34 -6.17 -29.60
CA PRO A 129 -22.69 -6.46 -30.07
C PRO A 129 -22.57 -7.01 -31.49
N GLU A 130 -23.06 -8.23 -31.69
CA GLU A 130 -23.30 -8.75 -33.04
C GLU A 130 -24.35 -7.92 -33.76
#